data_556f5c214b949e3adf79c3ad9e46e705
#
_entry.id   556f5c214b949e3adf79c3ad9e46e705
#
_cell.length_a   1.000
_cell.length_b   1.000
_cell.length_c   1.000
_cell.angle_alpha   90.00
_cell.angle_beta   90.00
_cell.angle_gamma   90.00
#
_symmetry.space_group_name_H-M   'P 1'
#
loop_
_entity.id
_entity.type
_entity.pdbx_description
1 polymer ?
#
loop_
_entity_poly.entity_id
_entity_poly.type
_entity_poly.pdbx_seq_one_letter_code
_entity_poly.pdbx_strand_id
1 'polypeptide(L)'
;MAVAASVPTLEMRGISKAFGAVQALSDVSFDVHAGEVVALVGDNGAGKSTLIKVIAGIHPCDSGTIRWEGAEVSIRGPKDSSGLGIATVYQDLALCDNLDVVANLYLGREAAGAGGAISVMDEVAMETRAIDVLRRLSVKIPSVRTPVEMLSGGQRQSVAVARSVLWKNKVVLLDEPTAALGVAQTKEVLALVRRLRDEGHGVVIISHNLEDVFQVADRITVLRLGRYVGTYDAAKVGREQLVALMTGAVPGEGPGVDPTAAAGVVVAPLEAPVPAGSPKTTDPGADATSGETDR
;
A
#
# COMPACT_ATOMS: atom_id res chain seq x y z
N MET A 1 9.33 22.22 -23.31
CA MET A 1 10.18 22.51 -22.15
C MET A 1 10.24 21.21 -21.35
N ALA A 2 11.42 20.61 -21.22
CA ALA A 2 11.59 19.46 -20.35
C ALA A 2 11.33 19.92 -18.90
N VAL A 3 10.33 19.36 -18.24
CA VAL A 3 10.12 19.54 -16.80
C VAL A 3 11.37 18.96 -16.13
N ALA A 4 12.14 19.79 -15.45
CA ALA A 4 13.26 19.32 -14.66
C ALA A 4 12.71 18.24 -13.70
N ALA A 5 13.25 17.03 -13.79
CA ALA A 5 12.84 15.94 -12.92
C ALA A 5 13.04 16.39 -11.47
N SER A 6 11.97 16.52 -10.71
CA SER A 6 12.04 16.92 -9.31
C SER A 6 12.83 15.86 -8.55
N VAL A 7 13.68 16.31 -7.62
CA VAL A 7 14.44 15.38 -6.76
C VAL A 7 13.45 14.55 -5.93
N PRO A 8 13.54 13.22 -5.92
CA PRO A 8 12.70 12.39 -5.07
C PRO A 8 12.86 12.73 -3.59
N THR A 9 11.77 12.69 -2.83
CA THR A 9 11.83 12.81 -1.37
C THR A 9 12.55 11.60 -0.76
N LEU A 10 12.23 10.41 -1.25
CA LEU A 10 12.92 9.15 -0.92
C LEU A 10 13.39 8.50 -2.22
N GLU A 11 14.66 8.13 -2.28
CA GLU A 11 15.23 7.35 -3.39
C GLU A 11 16.01 6.17 -2.84
N MET A 12 15.79 5.00 -3.38
CA MET A 12 16.47 3.75 -3.04
C MET A 12 17.05 3.13 -4.31
N ARG A 13 18.32 2.74 -4.29
CA ARG A 13 19.00 2.15 -5.44
C ARG A 13 19.78 0.90 -5.02
N GLY A 14 19.57 -0.19 -5.76
CA GLY A 14 20.33 -1.42 -5.55
C GLY A 14 20.09 -2.11 -4.21
N ILE A 15 18.90 -1.91 -3.60
CA ILE A 15 18.61 -2.43 -2.26
C ILE A 15 18.51 -3.94 -2.28
N SER A 16 19.33 -4.57 -1.45
CA SER A 16 19.30 -6.01 -1.22
C SER A 16 19.10 -6.32 0.25
N LYS A 17 18.38 -7.42 0.54
CA LYS A 17 18.11 -7.91 1.89
C LYS A 17 17.96 -9.42 1.90
N ALA A 18 18.73 -10.11 2.73
CA ALA A 18 18.63 -11.54 2.97
C ALA A 18 18.25 -11.84 4.42
N PHE A 19 17.57 -12.94 4.63
CA PHE A 19 17.28 -13.54 5.94
C PHE A 19 17.79 -14.99 5.93
N GLY A 20 18.97 -15.20 6.49
CA GLY A 20 19.66 -16.48 6.36
C GLY A 20 19.90 -16.83 4.89
N ALA A 21 19.40 -17.96 4.42
CA ALA A 21 19.55 -18.40 3.04
C ALA A 21 18.51 -17.79 2.08
N VAL A 22 17.53 -17.02 2.59
CA VAL A 22 16.44 -16.47 1.77
C VAL A 22 16.77 -15.04 1.33
N GLN A 23 16.95 -14.83 0.03
CA GLN A 23 17.10 -13.49 -0.55
C GLN A 23 15.70 -12.86 -0.72
N ALA A 24 15.35 -11.94 0.18
CA ALA A 24 14.03 -11.29 0.17
C ALA A 24 13.96 -10.09 -0.77
N LEU A 25 15.06 -9.35 -0.94
CA LEU A 25 15.21 -8.27 -1.92
C LEU A 25 16.56 -8.42 -2.63
N SER A 26 16.59 -8.25 -3.94
CA SER A 26 17.78 -8.34 -4.77
C SER A 26 17.79 -7.20 -5.79
N ASP A 27 18.69 -6.22 -5.59
CA ASP A 27 18.91 -5.08 -6.49
C ASP A 27 17.63 -4.27 -6.76
N VAL A 28 16.87 -3.96 -5.72
CA VAL A 28 15.61 -3.24 -5.83
C VAL A 28 15.84 -1.73 -5.85
N SER A 29 15.26 -1.06 -6.85
CA SER A 29 15.18 0.39 -6.93
C SER A 29 13.74 0.85 -6.67
N PHE A 30 13.59 1.95 -5.93
CA PHE A 30 12.29 2.52 -5.56
C PHE A 30 12.45 4.00 -5.27
N ASP A 31 11.49 4.81 -5.68
CA ASP A 31 11.50 6.25 -5.39
C ASP A 31 10.09 6.78 -5.15
N VAL A 32 10.03 7.86 -4.36
CA VAL A 32 8.79 8.60 -4.03
C VAL A 32 9.06 10.08 -4.07
N HIS A 33 8.20 10.84 -4.74
CA HIS A 33 8.24 12.29 -4.77
C HIS A 33 7.21 12.91 -3.80
N ALA A 34 7.39 14.17 -3.47
CA ALA A 34 6.39 14.92 -2.74
C ALA A 34 5.13 15.11 -3.59
N GLY A 35 3.95 14.94 -2.98
CA GLY A 35 2.68 15.14 -3.67
C GLY A 35 2.34 14.06 -4.69
N GLU A 36 2.85 12.81 -4.50
CA GLU A 36 2.44 11.68 -5.32
C GLU A 36 2.02 10.47 -4.49
N VAL A 37 1.23 9.60 -5.08
CA VAL A 37 0.91 8.27 -4.57
C VAL A 37 1.61 7.23 -5.44
N VAL A 38 2.53 6.48 -4.83
CA VAL A 38 3.19 5.33 -5.47
C VAL A 38 2.61 4.05 -4.89
N ALA A 39 1.99 3.22 -5.74
CA ALA A 39 1.57 1.89 -5.33
C ALA A 39 2.71 0.88 -5.49
N LEU A 40 2.91 0.04 -4.49
CA LEU A 40 3.84 -1.07 -4.51
C LEU A 40 3.05 -2.38 -4.62
N VAL A 41 3.12 -3.02 -5.78
CA VAL A 41 2.35 -4.22 -6.10
C VAL A 41 3.25 -5.42 -6.42
N GLY A 42 2.68 -6.62 -6.41
CA GLY A 42 3.35 -7.89 -6.66
C GLY A 42 2.68 -9.01 -5.90
N ASP A 43 2.97 -10.25 -6.26
CA ASP A 43 2.42 -11.44 -5.59
C ASP A 43 2.85 -11.57 -4.12
N ASN A 44 2.26 -12.52 -3.42
CA ASN A 44 2.70 -12.89 -2.08
C ASN A 44 4.16 -13.39 -2.16
N GLY A 45 4.99 -12.89 -1.24
CA GLY A 45 6.43 -13.20 -1.29
C GLY A 45 7.24 -12.36 -2.28
N ALA A 46 6.64 -11.40 -3.00
CA ALA A 46 7.35 -10.54 -3.95
C ALA A 46 8.36 -9.57 -3.29
N GLY A 47 8.40 -9.46 -1.95
CA GLY A 47 9.33 -8.58 -1.23
C GLY A 47 8.73 -7.25 -0.78
N LYS A 48 7.44 -6.96 -1.05
CA LYS A 48 6.79 -5.68 -0.71
C LYS A 48 6.93 -5.30 0.77
N SER A 49 6.49 -6.17 1.66
CA SER A 49 6.57 -5.92 3.12
C SER A 49 8.02 -5.84 3.61
N THR A 50 8.96 -6.54 2.96
CA THR A 50 10.39 -6.41 3.29
C THR A 50 10.92 -5.03 2.90
N LEU A 51 10.56 -4.51 1.71
CA LEU A 51 10.96 -3.17 1.28
C LEU A 51 10.40 -2.10 2.23
N ILE A 52 9.12 -2.19 2.60
CA ILE A 52 8.52 -1.27 3.60
C ILE A 52 9.24 -1.35 4.94
N LYS A 53 9.57 -2.55 5.42
CA LYS A 53 10.31 -2.73 6.66
C LYS A 53 11.73 -2.17 6.60
N VAL A 54 12.37 -2.18 5.42
CA VAL A 54 13.66 -1.50 5.21
C VAL A 54 13.47 0.02 5.29
N ILE A 55 12.46 0.59 4.62
CA ILE A 55 12.17 2.02 4.68
C ILE A 55 11.80 2.46 6.11
N ALA A 56 10.99 1.66 6.81
CA ALA A 56 10.60 1.92 8.20
C ALA A 56 11.74 1.71 9.22
N GLY A 57 12.90 1.20 8.80
CA GLY A 57 14.06 0.95 9.66
C GLY A 57 13.90 -0.26 10.58
N ILE A 58 12.95 -1.17 10.32
CA ILE A 58 12.81 -2.42 11.08
C ILE A 58 13.94 -3.39 10.72
N HIS A 59 14.30 -3.42 9.44
CA HIS A 59 15.39 -4.22 8.93
C HIS A 59 16.37 -3.33 8.16
N PRO A 60 17.63 -3.19 8.58
CA PRO A 60 18.62 -2.51 7.75
C PRO A 60 18.81 -3.29 6.44
N CYS A 61 19.01 -2.59 5.31
CA CYS A 61 19.42 -3.23 4.07
C CYS A 61 20.84 -3.79 4.19
N ASP A 62 21.15 -4.84 3.44
CA ASP A 62 22.47 -5.46 3.44
C ASP A 62 23.39 -4.75 2.43
N SER A 63 22.83 -4.20 1.34
CA SER A 63 23.53 -3.39 0.35
C SER A 63 22.57 -2.43 -0.35
N GLY A 64 23.11 -1.49 -1.10
CA GLY A 64 22.40 -0.44 -1.81
C GLY A 64 22.54 0.92 -1.14
N THR A 65 21.92 1.94 -1.76
CA THR A 65 21.99 3.33 -1.30
C THR A 65 20.59 3.86 -1.08
N ILE A 66 20.41 4.58 0.03
CA ILE A 66 19.17 5.31 0.34
C ILE A 66 19.49 6.80 0.33
N ARG A 67 18.70 7.59 -0.38
CA ARG A 67 18.81 9.05 -0.39
C ARG A 67 17.50 9.67 0.08
N TRP A 68 17.63 10.71 0.86
CA TRP A 68 16.52 11.54 1.34
C TRP A 68 16.74 12.97 0.84
N GLU A 69 15.79 13.46 0.01
CA GLU A 69 15.91 14.78 -0.62
C GLU A 69 17.26 14.99 -1.32
N GLY A 70 17.76 13.94 -1.98
CA GLY A 70 19.04 13.93 -2.71
C GLY A 70 20.29 13.66 -1.87
N ALA A 71 20.23 13.77 -0.54
CA ALA A 71 21.34 13.45 0.36
C ALA A 71 21.35 11.97 0.73
N GLU A 72 22.52 11.34 0.70
CA GLU A 72 22.68 9.95 1.15
C GLU A 72 22.46 9.83 2.65
N VAL A 73 21.64 8.86 3.07
CA VAL A 73 21.28 8.62 4.46
C VAL A 73 21.38 7.13 4.79
N SER A 74 21.53 6.84 6.10
CA SER A 74 21.50 5.47 6.61
C SER A 74 20.32 5.29 7.54
N ILE A 75 19.46 4.31 7.24
CA ILE A 75 18.32 3.93 8.08
C ILE A 75 18.69 2.62 8.77
N ARG A 76 19.10 2.71 10.03
CA ARG A 76 19.52 1.55 10.86
C ARG A 76 18.44 1.13 11.86
N GLY A 77 17.48 2.02 12.11
CA GLY A 77 16.41 1.78 13.07
C GLY A 77 15.18 2.65 12.82
N PRO A 78 14.04 2.34 13.48
CA PRO A 78 12.82 3.12 13.33
C PRO A 78 12.95 4.60 13.71
N LYS A 79 13.90 4.92 14.63
CA LYS A 79 14.20 6.31 15.01
C LYS A 79 14.81 7.10 13.85
N ASP A 80 15.66 6.47 13.03
CA ASP A 80 16.27 7.14 11.88
C ASP A 80 15.19 7.44 10.83
N SER A 81 14.35 6.45 10.50
CA SER A 81 13.23 6.60 9.58
C SER A 81 12.27 7.70 10.03
N SER A 82 11.84 7.67 11.29
CA SER A 82 10.94 8.71 11.82
C SER A 82 11.59 10.09 11.92
N GLY A 83 12.92 10.14 12.18
CA GLY A 83 13.70 11.38 12.18
C GLY A 83 13.79 12.05 10.81
N LEU A 84 13.77 11.28 9.73
CA LEU A 84 13.67 11.78 8.36
C LEU A 84 12.25 12.29 8.02
N GLY A 85 11.24 11.95 8.80
CA GLY A 85 9.85 12.29 8.52
C GLY A 85 9.14 11.21 7.68
N ILE A 86 9.49 9.94 7.88
CA ILE A 86 8.80 8.78 7.34
C ILE A 86 7.87 8.22 8.41
N ALA A 87 6.59 8.07 8.10
CA ALA A 87 5.61 7.42 8.96
C ALA A 87 5.08 6.14 8.31
N THR A 88 4.83 5.12 9.11
CA THR A 88 4.27 3.85 8.64
C THR A 88 2.97 3.56 9.37
N VAL A 89 1.93 3.26 8.60
CA VAL A 89 0.67 2.69 9.07
C VAL A 89 0.65 1.23 8.64
N TYR A 90 0.77 0.33 9.61
CA TYR A 90 0.71 -1.10 9.40
C TYR A 90 -0.73 -1.60 9.34
N GLN A 91 -0.93 -2.79 8.83
CA GLN A 91 -2.24 -3.45 8.71
C GLN A 91 -2.96 -3.59 10.06
N ASP A 92 -2.23 -3.80 11.15
CA ASP A 92 -2.75 -3.92 12.52
C ASP A 92 -3.05 -2.59 13.20
N LEU A 93 -2.84 -1.44 12.51
CA LEU A 93 -3.06 -0.05 12.93
C LEU A 93 -2.28 0.38 14.17
N ALA A 94 -1.86 -0.51 15.04
CA ALA A 94 -1.19 -0.25 16.32
C ALA A 94 -1.92 0.86 17.13
N LEU A 95 -3.24 0.75 17.27
CA LEU A 95 -4.07 1.59 18.11
C LEU A 95 -4.41 0.87 19.41
N CYS A 96 -4.51 1.60 20.50
CA CYS A 96 -4.95 1.09 21.78
C CYS A 96 -6.47 1.25 21.88
N ASP A 97 -7.20 0.14 21.88
CA ASP A 97 -8.66 0.11 21.80
C ASP A 97 -9.34 0.83 22.99
N ASN A 98 -8.77 0.68 24.18
CA ASN A 98 -9.28 1.27 25.43
C ASN A 98 -8.96 2.76 25.62
N LEU A 99 -8.17 3.37 24.74
CA LEU A 99 -7.84 4.79 24.76
C LEU A 99 -8.70 5.57 23.78
N ASP A 100 -8.96 6.85 24.09
CA ASP A 100 -9.63 7.74 23.16
C ASP A 100 -8.76 8.12 21.95
N VAL A 101 -9.34 8.81 20.99
CA VAL A 101 -8.64 9.20 19.76
C VAL A 101 -7.48 10.14 20.06
N VAL A 102 -7.64 11.12 20.97
CA VAL A 102 -6.56 12.06 21.33
C VAL A 102 -5.37 11.30 21.91
N ALA A 103 -5.61 10.43 22.88
CA ALA A 103 -4.56 9.62 23.49
C ALA A 103 -3.84 8.73 22.46
N ASN A 104 -4.58 8.11 21.52
CA ASN A 104 -3.98 7.32 20.45
C ASN A 104 -3.14 8.14 19.46
N LEU A 105 -3.56 9.36 19.13
CA LEU A 105 -2.81 10.24 18.23
C LEU A 105 -1.47 10.68 18.83
N TYR A 106 -1.41 10.82 20.16
CA TYR A 106 -0.25 11.33 20.87
C TYR A 106 0.56 10.27 21.61
N LEU A 107 0.15 9.01 21.58
CA LEU A 107 0.78 7.92 22.33
C LEU A 107 2.31 7.88 22.12
N GLY A 108 3.06 8.06 23.22
CA GLY A 108 4.53 8.13 23.21
C GLY A 108 5.12 9.45 22.70
N ARG A 109 4.29 10.47 22.47
CA ARG A 109 4.68 11.82 22.03
C ARG A 109 3.78 12.89 22.65
N GLU A 110 3.37 12.67 23.89
CA GLU A 110 2.47 13.55 24.62
C GLU A 110 3.06 14.96 24.74
N ALA A 111 2.22 15.97 24.50
CA ALA A 111 2.65 17.36 24.65
C ALA A 111 2.79 17.71 26.13
N ALA A 112 3.95 18.18 26.53
CA ALA A 112 4.19 18.69 27.88
C ALA A 112 3.74 20.15 27.97
N GLY A 113 2.93 20.44 28.96
CA GLY A 113 2.56 21.82 29.30
C GLY A 113 3.74 22.61 29.89
N ALA A 114 3.63 23.93 29.87
CA ALA A 114 4.63 24.87 30.41
C ALA A 114 4.66 24.89 31.95
N GLY A 115 4.81 23.74 32.58
CA GLY A 115 4.81 23.62 34.04
C GLY A 115 6.16 23.14 34.59
N GLY A 116 7.00 24.04 35.02
CA GLY A 116 8.16 23.88 35.91
C GLY A 116 8.81 22.51 36.08
N ALA A 117 9.13 22.10 37.30
CA ALA A 117 9.77 20.81 37.59
C ALA A 117 8.87 19.56 37.41
N ILE A 118 7.57 19.73 37.23
CA ILE A 118 6.57 18.67 36.99
C ILE A 118 6.00 18.87 35.59
N SER A 119 6.34 17.97 34.67
CA SER A 119 5.76 17.98 33.33
C SER A 119 4.33 17.41 33.37
N VAL A 120 3.34 18.29 33.23
CA VAL A 120 1.92 17.91 33.13
C VAL A 120 1.55 17.86 31.63
N MET A 121 0.77 16.87 31.20
CA MET A 121 0.27 16.81 29.82
C MET A 121 -0.64 18.02 29.53
N ASP A 122 -0.44 18.64 28.36
CA ASP A 122 -1.31 19.69 27.85
C ASP A 122 -2.43 19.05 27.00
N GLU A 123 -3.42 18.51 27.71
CA GLU A 123 -4.56 17.82 27.05
C GLU A 123 -5.35 18.77 26.15
N VAL A 124 -5.48 20.03 26.50
CA VAL A 124 -6.26 21.03 25.73
C VAL A 124 -5.56 21.31 24.38
N ALA A 125 -4.26 21.52 24.42
CA ALA A 125 -3.49 21.71 23.18
C ALA A 125 -3.50 20.45 22.30
N MET A 126 -3.38 19.26 22.91
CA MET A 126 -3.46 17.98 22.22
C MET A 126 -4.81 17.78 21.55
N GLU A 127 -5.90 18.02 22.27
CA GLU A 127 -7.27 17.90 21.74
C GLU A 127 -7.53 18.88 20.59
N THR A 128 -7.17 20.16 20.77
CA THR A 128 -7.32 21.17 19.73
C THR A 128 -6.60 20.77 18.44
N ARG A 129 -5.35 20.35 18.54
CA ARG A 129 -4.56 19.94 17.38
C ARG A 129 -5.08 18.64 16.76
N ALA A 130 -5.58 17.69 17.56
CA ALA A 130 -6.22 16.47 17.07
C ALA A 130 -7.45 16.81 16.20
N ILE A 131 -8.32 17.70 16.71
CA ILE A 131 -9.50 18.18 15.98
C ILE A 131 -9.09 18.84 14.66
N ASP A 132 -8.07 19.70 14.68
CA ASP A 132 -7.61 20.40 13.49
C ASP A 132 -7.08 19.45 12.40
N VAL A 133 -6.27 18.45 12.78
CA VAL A 133 -5.76 17.44 11.85
C VAL A 133 -6.89 16.60 11.27
N LEU A 134 -7.79 16.09 12.11
CA LEU A 134 -8.92 15.27 11.65
C LEU A 134 -9.86 16.05 10.73
N ARG A 135 -10.12 17.35 11.05
CA ARG A 135 -10.92 18.24 10.20
C ARG A 135 -10.24 18.50 8.85
N ARG A 136 -8.94 18.82 8.84
CA ARG A 136 -8.14 19.03 7.62
C ARG A 136 -8.20 17.80 6.72
N LEU A 137 -8.04 16.62 7.28
CA LEU A 137 -8.15 15.36 6.56
C LEU A 137 -9.59 14.93 6.27
N SER A 138 -10.59 15.71 6.71
CA SER A 138 -12.03 15.40 6.61
C SER A 138 -12.41 14.03 7.18
N VAL A 139 -11.73 13.62 8.24
CA VAL A 139 -12.03 12.39 8.98
C VAL A 139 -13.27 12.60 9.85
N LYS A 140 -14.27 11.74 9.68
CA LYS A 140 -15.55 11.82 10.41
C LYS A 140 -15.56 10.80 11.53
N ILE A 141 -15.47 11.27 12.77
CA ILE A 141 -15.63 10.48 13.98
C ILE A 141 -16.66 11.13 14.91
N PRO A 142 -17.32 10.39 15.81
CA PRO A 142 -18.31 10.96 16.72
C PRO A 142 -17.74 12.04 17.63
N SER A 143 -16.60 11.78 18.26
CA SER A 143 -15.86 12.69 19.13
C SER A 143 -14.40 12.26 19.20
N VAL A 144 -13.47 13.19 19.41
CA VAL A 144 -12.05 12.88 19.65
C VAL A 144 -11.82 12.22 21.02
N ARG A 145 -12.82 12.26 21.91
CA ARG A 145 -12.84 11.58 23.21
C ARG A 145 -13.52 10.21 23.16
N THR A 146 -13.96 9.75 21.98
CA THR A 146 -14.51 8.41 21.82
C THR A 146 -13.39 7.37 21.91
N PRO A 147 -13.53 6.31 22.76
CA PRO A 147 -12.62 5.17 22.75
C PRO A 147 -12.53 4.52 21.36
N VAL A 148 -11.33 4.11 20.96
CA VAL A 148 -11.09 3.58 19.61
C VAL A 148 -11.88 2.29 19.35
N GLU A 149 -12.13 1.46 20.36
CA GLU A 149 -12.98 0.26 20.24
C GLU A 149 -14.40 0.54 19.75
N MET A 150 -14.94 1.75 20.02
CA MET A 150 -16.27 2.18 19.61
C MET A 150 -16.32 2.71 18.15
N LEU A 151 -15.17 2.83 17.49
CA LEU A 151 -15.08 3.31 16.13
C LEU A 151 -15.26 2.16 15.12
N SER A 152 -15.83 2.47 13.95
CA SER A 152 -15.85 1.53 12.83
C SER A 152 -14.43 1.25 12.30
N GLY A 153 -14.23 0.15 11.58
CA GLY A 153 -12.92 -0.19 10.98
C GLY A 153 -12.35 0.94 10.12
N GLY A 154 -13.17 1.57 9.28
CA GLY A 154 -12.74 2.71 8.46
C GLY A 154 -12.40 3.95 9.27
N GLN A 155 -13.11 4.21 10.38
CA GLN A 155 -12.76 5.30 11.29
C GLN A 155 -11.46 5.02 12.02
N ARG A 156 -11.23 3.80 12.51
CA ARG A 156 -9.96 3.38 13.10
C ARG A 156 -8.81 3.54 12.11
N GLN A 157 -8.99 3.10 10.86
CA GLN A 157 -8.01 3.30 9.79
C GLN A 157 -7.71 4.78 9.58
N SER A 158 -8.75 5.63 9.52
CA SER A 158 -8.59 7.07 9.32
C SER A 158 -7.85 7.74 10.49
N VAL A 159 -8.07 7.29 11.73
CA VAL A 159 -7.33 7.76 12.91
C VAL A 159 -5.84 7.35 12.82
N ALA A 160 -5.55 6.11 12.44
CA ALA A 160 -4.16 5.64 12.26
C ALA A 160 -3.42 6.45 11.18
N VAL A 161 -4.10 6.74 10.07
CA VAL A 161 -3.55 7.62 9.01
C VAL A 161 -3.39 9.05 9.51
N ALA A 162 -4.36 9.62 10.24
CA ALA A 162 -4.23 10.96 10.82
C ALA A 162 -3.05 11.07 11.81
N ARG A 163 -2.79 10.02 12.60
CA ARG A 163 -1.61 9.92 13.45
C ARG A 163 -0.31 10.06 12.67
N SER A 164 -0.24 9.47 11.46
CA SER A 164 0.96 9.51 10.64
C SER A 164 1.34 10.91 10.16
N VAL A 165 0.40 11.84 10.04
CA VAL A 165 0.66 13.21 9.55
C VAL A 165 0.68 14.28 10.64
N LEU A 166 0.28 13.91 11.85
CA LEU A 166 0.30 14.84 13.01
C LEU A 166 1.70 15.43 13.26
N TRP A 167 2.76 14.70 12.90
CA TRP A 167 4.16 14.98 13.19
C TRP A 167 4.96 15.52 12.02
N LYS A 168 4.31 16.15 11.02
CA LYS A 168 4.94 16.75 9.83
C LYS A 168 5.78 15.78 9.01
N ASN A 169 5.32 14.54 8.90
CA ASN A 169 5.99 13.56 8.06
C ASN A 169 5.85 13.94 6.58
N LYS A 170 6.92 13.68 5.80
CA LYS A 170 6.95 13.96 4.36
C LYS A 170 6.55 12.75 3.52
N VAL A 171 6.82 11.54 4.04
CA VAL A 171 6.46 10.28 3.39
C VAL A 171 5.60 9.44 4.34
N VAL A 172 4.50 8.91 3.82
CA VAL A 172 3.57 8.05 4.55
C VAL A 172 3.49 6.70 3.85
N LEU A 173 3.83 5.64 4.57
CA LEU A 173 3.74 4.26 4.11
C LEU A 173 2.44 3.64 4.65
N LEU A 174 1.61 3.11 3.76
CA LEU A 174 0.32 2.50 4.09
C LEU A 174 0.34 1.03 3.66
N ASP A 175 0.38 0.11 4.61
CA ASP A 175 0.40 -1.33 4.35
C ASP A 175 -1.02 -1.89 4.42
N GLU A 176 -1.58 -2.26 3.25
CA GLU A 176 -2.93 -2.81 3.07
C GLU A 176 -4.04 -1.96 3.74
N PRO A 177 -4.13 -0.64 3.47
CA PRO A 177 -4.98 0.27 4.25
C PRO A 177 -6.49 0.03 4.04
N THR A 178 -6.88 -0.74 3.04
CA THR A 178 -8.28 -1.05 2.71
C THR A 178 -8.66 -2.50 3.01
N ALA A 179 -7.71 -3.29 3.55
CA ALA A 179 -7.97 -4.69 3.89
C ALA A 179 -9.11 -4.81 4.92
N ALA A 180 -10.00 -5.77 4.71
CA ALA A 180 -11.15 -6.07 5.58
C ALA A 180 -12.15 -4.90 5.78
N LEU A 181 -12.13 -3.88 4.92
CA LEU A 181 -13.10 -2.78 4.93
C LEU A 181 -14.25 -3.02 3.94
N GLY A 182 -15.44 -2.54 4.30
CA GLY A 182 -16.58 -2.51 3.38
C GLY A 182 -16.41 -1.41 2.32
N VAL A 183 -17.19 -1.50 1.22
CA VAL A 183 -17.06 -0.61 0.05
C VAL A 183 -17.11 0.89 0.41
N ALA A 184 -18.01 1.29 1.31
CA ALA A 184 -18.13 2.69 1.74
C ALA A 184 -16.89 3.16 2.51
N GLN A 185 -16.38 2.32 3.42
CA GLN A 185 -15.19 2.61 4.21
C GLN A 185 -13.93 2.67 3.35
N THR A 186 -13.79 1.76 2.38
CA THR A 186 -12.70 1.77 1.39
C THR A 186 -12.67 3.10 0.64
N LYS A 187 -13.81 3.60 0.16
CA LYS A 187 -13.90 4.90 -0.52
C LYS A 187 -13.44 6.06 0.36
N GLU A 188 -13.77 6.05 1.66
CA GLU A 188 -13.34 7.07 2.61
C GLU A 188 -11.82 7.05 2.81
N VAL A 189 -11.23 5.86 2.97
CA VAL A 189 -9.78 5.69 3.13
C VAL A 189 -9.04 6.10 1.85
N LEU A 190 -9.51 5.71 0.68
CA LEU A 190 -8.90 6.12 -0.60
C LEU A 190 -9.02 7.64 -0.83
N ALA A 191 -10.12 8.26 -0.41
CA ALA A 191 -10.24 9.71 -0.43
C ALA A 191 -9.23 10.39 0.51
N LEU A 192 -8.96 9.78 1.67
CA LEU A 192 -7.94 10.26 2.60
C LEU A 192 -6.52 10.14 2.01
N VAL A 193 -6.20 9.04 1.33
CA VAL A 193 -4.93 8.86 0.60
C VAL A 193 -4.72 10.00 -0.41
N ARG A 194 -5.75 10.33 -1.20
CA ARG A 194 -5.67 11.46 -2.16
C ARG A 194 -5.44 12.80 -1.47
N ARG A 195 -6.08 13.05 -0.33
CA ARG A 195 -5.85 14.29 0.44
C ARG A 195 -4.42 14.41 0.95
N LEU A 196 -3.82 13.31 1.43
CA LEU A 196 -2.42 13.32 1.82
C LEU A 196 -1.51 13.73 0.67
N ARG A 197 -1.73 13.17 -0.53
CA ARG A 197 -1.02 13.58 -1.74
C ARG A 197 -1.21 15.07 -2.04
N ASP A 198 -2.45 15.54 -2.00
CA ASP A 198 -2.81 16.92 -2.32
C ASP A 198 -2.24 17.91 -1.28
N GLU A 199 -1.99 17.47 -0.05
CA GLU A 199 -1.25 18.21 0.99
C GLU A 199 0.28 18.18 0.79
N GLY A 200 0.78 17.50 -0.25
CA GLY A 200 2.19 17.45 -0.60
C GLY A 200 2.96 16.29 0.02
N HIS A 201 2.30 15.34 0.68
CA HIS A 201 2.97 14.12 1.18
C HIS A 201 3.27 13.18 0.01
N GLY A 202 4.45 12.54 0.04
CA GLY A 202 4.69 11.33 -0.74
C GLY A 202 3.99 10.15 -0.05
N VAL A 203 3.11 9.46 -0.77
CA VAL A 203 2.36 8.34 -0.19
C VAL A 203 2.76 7.04 -0.89
N VAL A 204 3.13 6.04 -0.11
CA VAL A 204 3.34 4.67 -0.61
C VAL A 204 2.19 3.80 -0.12
N ILE A 205 1.48 3.19 -1.06
CA ILE A 205 0.39 2.26 -0.73
C ILE A 205 0.78 0.85 -1.17
N ILE A 206 0.72 -0.12 -0.26
CA ILE A 206 0.69 -1.53 -0.61
C ILE A 206 -0.77 -1.96 -0.65
N SER A 207 -1.19 -2.57 -1.73
CA SER A 207 -2.47 -3.24 -1.83
C SER A 207 -2.40 -4.41 -2.79
N HIS A 208 -3.13 -5.49 -2.46
CA HIS A 208 -3.39 -6.59 -3.38
C HIS A 208 -4.63 -6.33 -4.24
N ASN A 209 -5.44 -5.31 -3.90
CA ASN A 209 -6.59 -4.90 -4.68
C ASN A 209 -6.19 -3.86 -5.73
N LEU A 210 -6.01 -4.30 -6.97
CA LEU A 210 -5.62 -3.42 -8.08
C LEU A 210 -6.67 -2.34 -8.36
N GLU A 211 -7.95 -2.59 -8.05
CA GLU A 211 -9.00 -1.58 -8.23
C GLU A 211 -8.80 -0.37 -7.33
N ASP A 212 -8.41 -0.59 -6.07
CA ASP A 212 -8.04 0.48 -5.14
C ASP A 212 -6.78 1.21 -5.61
N VAL A 213 -5.77 0.45 -6.09
CA VAL A 213 -4.53 1.00 -6.63
C VAL A 213 -4.80 1.96 -7.77
N PHE A 214 -5.56 1.55 -8.79
CA PHE A 214 -5.88 2.39 -9.95
C PHE A 214 -6.74 3.61 -9.60
N GLN A 215 -7.44 3.59 -8.46
CA GLN A 215 -8.21 4.76 -8.02
C GLN A 215 -7.33 5.88 -7.43
N VAL A 216 -6.16 5.58 -6.87
CA VAL A 216 -5.40 6.58 -6.12
C VAL A 216 -3.95 6.76 -6.57
N ALA A 217 -3.34 5.75 -7.18
CA ALA A 217 -1.94 5.79 -7.54
C ALA A 217 -1.67 6.69 -8.75
N ASP A 218 -0.60 7.46 -8.69
CA ASP A 218 -0.01 8.18 -9.81
C ASP A 218 0.99 7.28 -10.55
N ARG A 219 1.77 6.49 -9.79
CA ARG A 219 2.75 5.51 -10.30
C ARG A 219 2.58 4.17 -9.59
N ILE A 220 2.89 3.10 -10.31
CA ILE A 220 2.81 1.72 -9.80
C ILE A 220 4.15 1.05 -9.97
N THR A 221 4.79 0.69 -8.87
CA THR A 221 6.03 -0.09 -8.85
C THR A 221 5.71 -1.56 -8.66
N VAL A 222 6.22 -2.40 -9.55
CA VAL A 222 6.01 -3.84 -9.53
C VAL A 222 7.24 -4.55 -8.97
N LEU A 223 7.03 -5.38 -7.96
CA LEU A 223 8.02 -6.32 -7.46
C LEU A 223 7.61 -7.75 -7.81
N ARG A 224 8.60 -8.59 -8.11
CA ARG A 224 8.41 -10.02 -8.32
C ARG A 224 9.62 -10.80 -7.80
N LEU A 225 9.38 -11.80 -6.94
CA LEU A 225 10.41 -12.66 -6.36
C LEU A 225 11.61 -11.88 -5.79
N GLY A 226 11.32 -10.79 -5.07
CA GLY A 226 12.35 -9.94 -4.45
C GLY A 226 13.08 -9.02 -5.43
N ARG A 227 12.66 -8.91 -6.69
CA ARG A 227 13.29 -8.07 -7.71
C ARG A 227 12.37 -6.96 -8.20
N TYR A 228 12.98 -5.87 -8.61
CA TYR A 228 12.30 -4.78 -9.28
C TYR A 228 11.99 -5.16 -10.73
N VAL A 229 10.72 -5.05 -11.13
CA VAL A 229 10.22 -5.34 -12.48
C VAL A 229 10.10 -4.06 -13.30
N GLY A 230 9.61 -2.99 -12.69
CA GLY A 230 9.44 -1.69 -13.34
C GLY A 230 8.55 -0.77 -12.51
N THR A 231 8.57 0.52 -12.86
CA THR A 231 7.64 1.54 -12.35
C THR A 231 6.89 2.16 -13.52
N TYR A 232 5.58 2.14 -13.45
CA TYR A 232 4.68 2.51 -14.55
C TYR A 232 3.78 3.66 -14.13
N ASP A 233 3.44 4.53 -15.08
CA ASP A 233 2.41 5.55 -14.92
C ASP A 233 1.04 4.85 -14.81
N ALA A 234 0.32 5.07 -13.72
CA ALA A 234 -0.96 4.41 -13.47
C ALA A 234 -2.03 4.75 -14.53
N ALA A 235 -1.94 5.93 -15.15
CA ALA A 235 -2.86 6.34 -16.21
C ALA A 235 -2.58 5.66 -17.57
N LYS A 236 -1.38 5.04 -17.73
CA LYS A 236 -0.95 4.45 -19.00
C LYS A 236 -0.89 2.94 -18.98
N VAL A 237 -0.65 2.33 -17.80
CA VAL A 237 -0.57 0.87 -17.68
C VAL A 237 -1.97 0.26 -17.58
N GLY A 238 -2.24 -0.76 -18.40
CA GLY A 238 -3.48 -1.52 -18.33
C GLY A 238 -3.47 -2.54 -17.18
N ARG A 239 -4.67 -2.87 -16.65
CA ARG A 239 -4.81 -3.86 -15.57
C ARG A 239 -4.24 -5.24 -15.95
N GLU A 240 -4.54 -5.70 -17.16
CA GLU A 240 -4.05 -6.99 -17.67
C GLU A 240 -2.53 -7.01 -17.81
N GLN A 241 -1.96 -5.91 -18.30
CA GLN A 241 -0.51 -5.74 -18.39
C GLN A 241 0.14 -5.78 -17.01
N LEU A 242 -0.45 -5.09 -16.02
CA LEU A 242 0.05 -5.08 -14.65
C LEU A 242 0.05 -6.49 -14.03
N VAL A 243 -1.03 -7.25 -14.23
CA VAL A 243 -1.12 -8.65 -13.78
C VAL A 243 -0.06 -9.51 -14.49
N ALA A 244 0.13 -9.35 -15.80
CA ALA A 244 1.14 -10.08 -16.55
C ALA A 244 2.57 -9.79 -16.06
N LEU A 245 2.88 -8.53 -15.69
CA LEU A 245 4.14 -8.14 -15.08
C LEU A 245 4.34 -8.75 -13.69
N MET A 246 3.30 -8.75 -12.85
CA MET A 246 3.34 -9.34 -11.51
C MET A 246 3.57 -10.85 -11.55
N THR A 247 2.91 -11.56 -12.46
CA THR A 247 3.03 -13.01 -12.62
C THR A 247 4.27 -13.42 -13.43
N GLY A 248 4.85 -12.47 -14.19
CA GLY A 248 6.00 -12.70 -15.06
C GLY A 248 5.64 -13.35 -16.42
N ALA A 249 4.38 -13.24 -16.84
CA ALA A 249 3.94 -13.60 -18.17
C ALA A 249 4.53 -12.66 -19.24
N VAL A 250 4.89 -11.43 -18.84
CA VAL A 250 5.60 -10.45 -19.65
C VAL A 250 6.85 -9.99 -18.91
N PRO A 251 8.02 -9.84 -19.56
CA PRO A 251 9.22 -9.30 -18.97
C PRO A 251 9.01 -7.83 -18.58
N GLY A 252 9.60 -7.40 -17.46
CA GLY A 252 9.59 -6.00 -17.01
C GLY A 252 10.78 -5.21 -17.56
N GLU A 253 10.88 -3.94 -17.18
CA GLU A 253 11.96 -3.01 -17.61
C GLU A 253 13.13 -2.94 -16.60
N GLY A 254 13.12 -3.75 -15.53
CA GLY A 254 14.12 -3.72 -14.48
C GLY A 254 15.49 -4.25 -14.90
N PRO A 255 16.58 -3.89 -14.20
CA PRO A 255 17.92 -4.41 -14.48
C PRO A 255 17.93 -5.93 -14.35
N GLY A 256 18.46 -6.61 -15.38
CA GLY A 256 18.48 -8.10 -15.50
C GLY A 256 17.29 -8.70 -16.25
N VAL A 257 16.40 -7.89 -16.80
CA VAL A 257 15.35 -8.32 -17.73
C VAL A 257 15.86 -8.09 -19.15
N ASP A 258 15.87 -9.14 -19.97
CA ASP A 258 16.27 -9.06 -21.39
C ASP A 258 15.16 -8.33 -22.18
N PRO A 259 15.39 -7.11 -22.69
CA PRO A 259 14.39 -6.35 -23.44
C PRO A 259 14.02 -7.00 -24.78
N THR A 260 14.82 -7.97 -25.26
CA THR A 260 14.56 -8.67 -26.53
C THR A 260 13.53 -9.79 -26.38
N ALA A 261 13.26 -10.27 -25.16
CA ALA A 261 12.23 -11.27 -24.90
C ALA A 261 10.79 -10.69 -25.05
N ALA A 262 10.63 -9.37 -25.02
CA ALA A 262 9.32 -8.70 -25.15
C ALA A 262 8.82 -8.57 -26.60
N ALA A 263 9.68 -8.71 -27.60
CA ALA A 263 9.34 -8.43 -29.00
C ALA A 263 8.53 -9.53 -29.69
N GLY A 264 8.24 -10.66 -29.03
CA GLY A 264 7.61 -11.84 -29.62
C GLY A 264 6.23 -12.24 -29.12
N VAL A 265 5.71 -11.61 -28.07
CA VAL A 265 4.39 -11.99 -27.51
C VAL A 265 3.31 -11.03 -28.02
N VAL A 266 2.81 -11.30 -29.22
CA VAL A 266 1.51 -10.79 -29.66
C VAL A 266 0.46 -11.53 -28.84
N VAL A 267 -0.13 -10.88 -27.85
CA VAL A 267 -1.32 -11.40 -27.16
C VAL A 267 -2.44 -11.36 -28.18
N ALA A 268 -2.78 -12.51 -28.78
CA ALA A 268 -3.97 -12.63 -29.60
C ALA A 268 -5.21 -12.30 -28.71
N PRO A 269 -6.21 -11.58 -29.24
CA PRO A 269 -7.45 -11.38 -28.52
C PRO A 269 -8.06 -12.75 -28.18
N LEU A 270 -8.42 -12.96 -26.92
CA LEU A 270 -9.22 -14.12 -26.50
C LEU A 270 -10.49 -14.16 -27.35
N GLU A 271 -10.61 -15.17 -28.22
CA GLU A 271 -11.86 -15.43 -28.94
C GLU A 271 -12.98 -15.59 -27.93
N ALA A 272 -14.10 -14.93 -28.21
CA ALA A 272 -15.31 -15.02 -27.42
C ALA A 272 -15.75 -16.50 -27.30
N PRO A 273 -16.26 -16.95 -26.16
CA PRO A 273 -16.69 -18.33 -26.00
C PRO A 273 -17.77 -18.67 -27.03
N VAL A 274 -17.53 -19.73 -27.80
CA VAL A 274 -18.49 -20.32 -28.75
C VAL A 274 -19.76 -20.71 -27.99
N PRO A 275 -20.96 -20.29 -28.40
CA PRO A 275 -22.20 -20.66 -27.72
C PRO A 275 -22.39 -22.18 -27.80
N ALA A 276 -22.61 -22.78 -26.64
CA ALA A 276 -22.90 -24.21 -26.50
C ALA A 276 -24.09 -24.60 -27.39
N GLY A 277 -23.83 -25.55 -28.28
CA GLY A 277 -24.83 -26.09 -29.18
C GLY A 277 -26.02 -26.70 -28.43
N SER A 278 -27.22 -26.43 -28.93
CA SER A 278 -28.49 -26.92 -28.45
C SER A 278 -28.51 -28.46 -28.34
N PRO A 279 -29.14 -29.04 -27.32
CA PRO A 279 -29.23 -30.48 -27.19
C PRO A 279 -30.14 -31.05 -28.30
N LYS A 280 -29.66 -32.07 -29.02
CA LYS A 280 -30.45 -32.86 -29.97
C LYS A 280 -31.54 -33.60 -29.18
N THR A 281 -32.79 -33.33 -29.53
CA THR A 281 -33.94 -34.13 -29.17
C THR A 281 -33.81 -35.52 -29.79
N THR A 282 -33.65 -36.54 -28.98
CA THR A 282 -33.86 -37.93 -29.38
C THR A 282 -35.30 -38.31 -28.99
N ASP A 283 -36.04 -38.70 -30.04
CA ASP A 283 -37.37 -39.27 -30.08
C ASP A 283 -37.44 -40.62 -29.34
N PRO A 284 -38.41 -40.93 -28.48
CA PRO A 284 -38.59 -42.26 -27.90
C PRO A 284 -39.58 -43.06 -28.71
N GLY A 285 -39.08 -43.97 -29.52
CA GLY A 285 -39.91 -45.04 -30.18
C GLY A 285 -39.74 -46.35 -29.46
N ALA A 286 -40.87 -46.82 -28.93
CA ALA A 286 -41.39 -48.16 -28.73
C ALA A 286 -40.39 -49.36 -28.70
N ASP A 287 -40.34 -50.17 -27.67
CA ASP A 287 -41.04 -51.46 -27.75
C ASP A 287 -41.10 -52.17 -26.39
N ALA A 288 -42.14 -52.96 -26.29
CA ALA A 288 -42.59 -53.73 -25.14
C ALA A 288 -41.79 -55.06 -24.96
N THR A 289 -41.67 -55.58 -23.80
CA THR A 289 -42.24 -56.89 -23.34
C THR A 289 -41.42 -57.50 -22.20
N SER A 290 -42.21 -57.83 -21.21
CA SER A 290 -42.22 -59.09 -20.43
C SER A 290 -41.04 -59.55 -19.52
N GLY A 291 -41.45 -59.94 -18.36
CA GLY A 291 -40.89 -61.03 -17.58
C GLY A 291 -40.46 -60.67 -16.17
N GLU A 292 -41.34 -60.71 -15.23
CA GLU A 292 -41.64 -61.82 -14.29
C GLU A 292 -40.50 -62.19 -13.29
N THR A 293 -40.92 -62.15 -12.06
CA THR A 293 -40.65 -63.00 -10.88
C THR A 293 -39.39 -62.78 -10.04
N ASP A 294 -39.68 -62.48 -8.80
CA ASP A 294 -39.41 -63.25 -7.57
C ASP A 294 -38.11 -62.90 -6.75
N ARG A 295 -38.42 -62.52 -5.60
CA ARG A 295 -37.99 -62.67 -4.22
C ARG A 295 -37.54 -61.37 -3.56
#